data_f6c38d57e5abc9759005eb80e0a4aa28
#
_entry.id   f6c38d57e5abc9759005eb80e0a4aa28
#
_cell.length_a   1.000
_cell.length_b   1.000
_cell.length_c   1.000
_cell.angle_alpha   90.00
_cell.angle_beta   90.00
_cell.angle_gamma   90.00
#
_symmetry.space_group_name_H-M   'P 1'
#
loop_
_entity.id
_entity.type
_entity.pdbx_description
1 polymer ?
#
loop_
_entity_poly.entity_id
_entity_poly.type
_entity_poly.pdbx_seq_one_letter_code
_entity_poly.pdbx_strand_id
1 'polypeptide(L)'
;IVGAVIGKDYQWWYRLQDGITWAPGPYVPAMHVRRIDPSELTLLSPGVTDKHIEVDLGAQTITAYENGRPVLTSRVASGYGDNYTPPGMHRVLAKSPASRMTGGVGDDYYDLPGVPFPTYFTQSSAAIHGAYWHNDFGRPRSHGCLNVSAPVARWFWRWTEPSAPYDAVRYKPPRDVEGTIIKVSRAQISA
;
A
#
# COMPACT_ATOMS: atom_id res chain seq x y z
N ILE A 1 -7.02 12.81 9.41
CA ILE A 1 -7.87 13.60 10.31
C ILE A 1 -7.45 15.06 10.16
N VAL A 2 -8.38 15.92 9.80
CA VAL A 2 -8.12 17.36 9.56
C VAL A 2 -8.85 18.28 10.54
N GLY A 3 -9.57 17.73 11.48
CA GLY A 3 -10.25 18.45 12.55
C GLY A 3 -10.97 17.53 13.52
N ALA A 4 -11.38 18.11 14.65
CA ALA A 4 -12.20 17.44 15.63
C ALA A 4 -13.30 18.39 16.10
N VAL A 5 -14.49 17.84 16.35
CA VAL A 5 -15.65 18.58 16.87
C VAL A 5 -16.36 17.75 17.95
N ILE A 6 -17.10 18.43 18.81
CA ILE A 6 -18.05 17.75 19.71
C ILE A 6 -19.40 17.72 18.99
N GLY A 7 -19.94 16.53 18.78
CA GLY A 7 -21.26 16.33 18.19
C GLY A 7 -22.41 16.71 19.12
N LYS A 8 -23.63 16.70 18.61
CA LYS A 8 -24.86 16.93 19.41
C LYS A 8 -25.09 15.86 20.49
N ASP A 9 -24.43 14.70 20.33
CA ASP A 9 -24.39 13.58 21.26
C ASP A 9 -23.34 13.74 22.37
N TYR A 10 -22.67 14.91 22.44
CA TYR A 10 -21.56 15.21 23.34
C TYR A 10 -20.34 14.30 23.19
N GLN A 11 -20.24 13.58 22.04
CA GLN A 11 -19.09 12.77 21.72
C GLN A 11 -18.12 13.50 20.77
N TRP A 12 -16.84 13.10 20.82
CA TRP A 12 -15.86 13.60 19.88
C TRP A 12 -16.02 12.94 18.51
N TRP A 13 -15.96 13.74 17.46
CA TRP A 13 -15.99 13.33 16.06
C TRP A 13 -14.76 13.89 15.35
N TYR A 14 -14.07 13.04 14.59
CA TYR A 14 -12.99 13.47 13.72
C TYR A 14 -13.50 13.73 12.32
N ARG A 15 -13.13 14.90 11.79
CA ARG A 15 -13.33 15.21 10.38
C ARG A 15 -12.22 14.58 9.58
N LEU A 16 -12.59 13.80 8.54
CA LEU A 16 -11.67 13.15 7.61
C LEU A 16 -11.50 14.02 6.37
N GLN A 17 -10.38 13.84 5.69
CA GLN A 17 -10.13 14.38 4.36
C GLN A 17 -9.63 13.22 3.49
N ASP A 18 -10.24 13.05 2.31
CA ASP A 18 -9.90 11.98 1.38
C ASP A 18 -8.70 12.31 0.47
N GLY A 19 -8.17 13.51 0.58
CA GLY A 19 -7.05 14.00 -0.23
C GLY A 19 -7.43 14.36 -1.69
N ILE A 20 -8.71 14.22 -2.06
CA ILE A 20 -9.18 14.44 -3.44
C ILE A 20 -10.11 15.64 -3.53
N THR A 21 -10.96 15.83 -2.53
CA THR A 21 -11.92 16.93 -2.52
C THR A 21 -11.49 18.00 -1.50
N TRP A 22 -11.58 19.28 -1.88
CA TRP A 22 -11.42 20.42 -0.98
C TRP A 22 -12.66 20.61 -0.08
N ALA A 23 -13.71 19.83 -0.30
CA ALA A 23 -14.91 19.85 0.52
C ALA A 23 -14.64 19.28 1.92
N PRO A 24 -15.37 19.71 2.95
CA PRO A 24 -15.33 19.06 4.27
C PRO A 24 -15.65 17.58 4.12
N GLY A 25 -14.70 16.71 4.44
CA GLY A 25 -14.88 15.27 4.40
C GLY A 25 -15.89 14.78 5.46
N PRO A 26 -16.24 13.49 5.44
CA PRO A 26 -17.14 12.88 6.41
C PRO A 26 -16.57 12.94 7.82
N TYR A 27 -17.46 12.86 8.80
CA TYR A 27 -17.09 12.73 10.20
C TYR A 27 -17.17 11.26 10.63
N VAL A 28 -16.26 10.86 11.52
CA VAL A 28 -16.26 9.56 12.16
C VAL A 28 -16.22 9.72 13.68
N PRO A 29 -16.99 8.96 14.48
CA PRO A 29 -16.88 9.00 15.94
C PRO A 29 -15.45 8.67 16.37
N ALA A 30 -14.86 9.51 17.21
CA ALA A 30 -13.47 9.33 17.66
C ALA A 30 -13.24 8.00 18.38
N MET A 31 -14.29 7.47 19.04
CA MET A 31 -14.26 6.19 19.74
C MET A 31 -14.00 4.98 18.82
N HIS A 32 -14.30 5.10 17.53
CA HIS A 32 -14.12 4.00 16.55
C HIS A 32 -12.80 4.08 15.78
N VAL A 33 -11.99 5.11 16.02
CA VAL A 33 -10.72 5.30 15.32
C VAL A 33 -9.61 5.64 16.31
N ARG A 34 -8.42 5.14 16.02
CA ARG A 34 -7.20 5.50 16.73
C ARG A 34 -6.29 6.30 15.79
N ARG A 35 -5.80 7.40 16.28
CA ARG A 35 -4.72 8.11 15.58
C ARG A 35 -3.47 7.23 15.61
N ILE A 36 -2.83 7.11 14.46
CA ILE A 36 -1.51 6.48 14.37
C ILE A 36 -0.48 7.53 14.82
N ASP A 37 0.32 7.20 15.82
CA ASP A 37 1.41 8.06 16.25
C ASP A 37 2.51 8.11 15.17
N PRO A 38 3.13 9.27 14.91
CA PRO A 38 4.23 9.37 13.95
C PRO A 38 5.36 8.36 14.18
N SER A 39 5.68 8.03 15.42
CA SER A 39 6.68 7.02 15.78
C SER A 39 6.34 5.62 15.28
N GLU A 40 5.06 5.31 15.12
CA GLU A 40 4.59 4.06 14.55
C GLU A 40 4.81 3.94 13.04
N LEU A 41 5.16 5.04 12.36
CA LEU A 41 5.42 5.11 10.93
C LEU A 41 6.90 5.35 10.59
N THR A 42 7.77 5.27 11.57
CA THR A 42 9.22 5.36 11.36
C THR A 42 9.73 4.24 10.45
N LEU A 43 10.81 4.53 9.71
CA LEU A 43 11.49 3.56 8.85
C LEU A 43 11.92 2.33 9.66
N LEU A 44 11.70 1.14 9.10
CA LEU A 44 12.22 -0.12 9.62
C LEU A 44 13.60 -0.40 9.03
N SER A 45 14.49 -0.99 9.86
CA SER A 45 15.88 -1.34 9.47
C SER A 45 16.61 -0.15 8.82
N PRO A 46 16.70 1.01 9.49
CA PRO A 46 17.45 2.14 8.98
C PRO A 46 18.93 1.74 8.81
N GLY A 47 19.57 2.18 7.71
CA GLY A 47 20.97 1.89 7.42
C GLY A 47 21.24 0.54 6.72
N VAL A 48 20.24 -0.31 6.54
CA VAL A 48 20.37 -1.49 5.66
C VAL A 48 20.18 -1.02 4.22
N THR A 49 21.23 -1.14 3.40
CA THR A 49 21.26 -0.68 2.01
C THR A 49 20.88 -1.76 1.01
N ASP A 50 21.17 -3.03 1.30
CA ASP A 50 20.76 -4.16 0.45
C ASP A 50 19.37 -4.65 0.83
N LYS A 51 18.36 -3.93 0.33
CA LYS A 51 16.94 -4.25 0.47
C LYS A 51 16.32 -4.53 -0.89
N HIS A 52 15.62 -5.65 -1.03
CA HIS A 52 14.79 -5.90 -2.20
C HIS A 52 13.55 -6.73 -1.85
N ILE A 53 12.56 -6.68 -2.73
CA ILE A 53 11.33 -7.46 -2.64
C ILE A 53 11.30 -8.44 -3.80
N GLU A 54 10.91 -9.67 -3.53
CA GLU A 54 10.58 -10.67 -4.53
C GLU A 54 9.11 -11.04 -4.45
N VAL A 55 8.45 -11.06 -5.61
CA VAL A 55 7.04 -11.44 -5.77
C VAL A 55 6.99 -12.63 -6.70
N ASP A 56 6.46 -13.73 -6.21
CA ASP A 56 6.15 -14.91 -7.01
C ASP A 56 4.65 -14.93 -7.31
N LEU A 57 4.30 -14.62 -8.58
CA LEU A 57 2.91 -14.62 -9.04
C LEU A 57 2.32 -16.03 -9.16
N GLY A 58 3.15 -17.07 -9.29
CA GLY A 58 2.70 -18.45 -9.30
C GLY A 58 2.30 -18.92 -7.91
N ALA A 59 3.18 -18.70 -6.93
CA ALA A 59 2.94 -19.05 -5.53
C ALA A 59 2.05 -18.03 -4.80
N GLN A 60 1.79 -16.86 -5.40
CA GLN A 60 1.08 -15.74 -4.79
C GLN A 60 1.69 -15.34 -3.44
N THR A 61 3.02 -15.12 -3.44
CA THR A 61 3.79 -14.72 -2.28
C THR A 61 4.61 -13.46 -2.57
N ILE A 62 4.86 -12.71 -1.51
CA ILE A 62 5.72 -11.53 -1.50
C ILE A 62 6.71 -11.65 -0.35
N THR A 63 8.00 -11.52 -0.63
CA THR A 63 9.08 -11.66 0.35
C THR A 63 10.01 -10.46 0.31
N ALA A 64 10.29 -9.87 1.46
CA ALA A 64 11.30 -8.83 1.65
C ALA A 64 12.61 -9.46 2.09
N TYR A 65 13.72 -8.97 1.54
CA TYR A 65 15.06 -9.44 1.84
C TYR A 65 15.96 -8.30 2.33
N GLU A 66 16.77 -8.58 3.34
CA GLU A 66 17.87 -7.74 3.81
C GLU A 66 19.16 -8.54 3.73
N ASN A 67 20.18 -8.02 3.02
CA ASN A 67 21.48 -8.69 2.86
C ASN A 67 21.33 -10.18 2.44
N GLY A 68 20.41 -10.43 1.48
CA GLY A 68 20.11 -11.77 0.97
C GLY A 68 19.32 -12.69 1.90
N ARG A 69 18.87 -12.22 3.07
CA ARG A 69 18.07 -13.00 4.03
C ARG A 69 16.61 -12.55 4.02
N PRO A 70 15.63 -13.47 3.98
CA PRO A 70 14.23 -13.10 4.09
C PRO A 70 13.92 -12.56 5.49
N VAL A 71 13.28 -11.38 5.55
CA VAL A 71 12.87 -10.74 6.82
C VAL A 71 11.37 -10.66 6.99
N LEU A 72 10.61 -10.78 5.89
CA LEU A 72 9.15 -10.92 5.91
C LEU A 72 8.71 -11.70 4.68
N THR A 73 7.85 -12.69 4.86
CA THR A 73 7.12 -13.36 3.77
C THR A 73 5.63 -13.31 4.06
N SER A 74 4.83 -13.00 3.04
CA SER A 74 3.37 -12.96 3.15
C SER A 74 2.72 -13.51 1.89
N ARG A 75 1.46 -13.95 2.02
CA ARG A 75 0.60 -14.19 0.85
C ARG A 75 0.16 -12.85 0.27
N VAL A 76 -0.03 -12.83 -1.05
CA VAL A 76 -0.48 -11.67 -1.80
C VAL A 76 -1.64 -12.07 -2.73
N ALA A 77 -2.52 -11.13 -3.07
CA ALA A 77 -3.46 -11.28 -4.16
C ALA A 77 -3.02 -10.32 -5.28
N SER A 78 -2.48 -10.89 -6.36
CA SER A 78 -2.00 -10.15 -7.54
C SER A 78 -3.12 -9.80 -8.52
N GLY A 79 -2.78 -9.15 -9.63
CA GLY A 79 -3.69 -8.89 -10.74
C GLY A 79 -4.26 -10.16 -11.37
N TYR A 80 -5.51 -10.07 -11.84
CA TYR A 80 -6.27 -11.16 -12.44
C TYR A 80 -6.59 -10.87 -13.92
N GLY A 81 -6.58 -11.91 -14.77
CA GLY A 81 -6.93 -11.81 -16.18
C GLY A 81 -6.07 -10.81 -16.95
N ASP A 82 -6.70 -9.93 -17.70
CA ASP A 82 -6.03 -8.87 -18.48
C ASP A 82 -5.42 -7.76 -17.60
N ASN A 83 -5.87 -7.67 -16.35
CA ASN A 83 -5.36 -6.75 -15.33
C ASN A 83 -4.20 -7.36 -14.53
N TYR A 84 -3.26 -8.03 -15.18
CA TYR A 84 -2.15 -8.70 -14.51
C TYR A 84 -1.17 -7.73 -13.84
N THR A 85 -0.54 -8.19 -12.76
CA THR A 85 0.60 -7.47 -12.17
C THR A 85 1.80 -7.59 -13.13
N PRO A 86 2.41 -6.46 -13.58
CA PRO A 86 3.49 -6.51 -14.55
C PRO A 86 4.71 -7.26 -14.02
N PRO A 87 5.14 -8.38 -14.65
CA PRO A 87 6.41 -9.02 -14.31
C PRO A 87 7.60 -8.12 -14.67
N GLY A 88 8.75 -8.38 -14.03
CA GLY A 88 9.99 -7.67 -14.29
C GLY A 88 10.57 -6.98 -13.07
N MET A 89 11.54 -6.10 -13.34
CA MET A 89 12.22 -5.31 -12.31
C MET A 89 11.56 -3.95 -12.19
N HIS A 90 11.12 -3.63 -10.99
CA HIS A 90 10.49 -2.37 -10.64
C HIS A 90 11.21 -1.73 -9.46
N ARG A 91 10.87 -0.48 -9.15
CA ARG A 91 11.34 0.24 -7.96
C ARG A 91 10.17 0.94 -7.29
N VAL A 92 10.30 1.20 -6.01
CA VAL A 92 9.35 2.07 -5.31
C VAL A 92 9.44 3.48 -5.91
N LEU A 93 8.29 3.99 -6.39
CA LEU A 93 8.18 5.28 -7.08
C LEU A 93 7.46 6.34 -6.25
N ALA A 94 6.55 5.92 -5.37
CA ALA A 94 5.79 6.82 -4.51
C ALA A 94 5.16 6.05 -3.35
N LYS A 95 4.78 6.77 -2.30
CA LYS A 95 4.08 6.23 -1.14
C LYS A 95 2.98 7.16 -0.67
N SER A 96 1.93 6.59 -0.10
CA SER A 96 0.90 7.34 0.62
C SER A 96 0.50 6.58 1.89
N PRO A 97 0.14 7.24 3.00
CA PRO A 97 -0.38 6.55 4.18
C PRO A 97 -1.77 5.98 3.94
N ALA A 98 -2.56 6.62 3.07
CA ALA A 98 -3.84 6.14 2.57
C ALA A 98 -4.13 6.78 1.21
N SER A 99 -4.93 6.11 0.37
CA SER A 99 -5.31 6.64 -0.94
C SER A 99 -6.71 6.17 -1.33
N ARG A 100 -7.48 7.02 -2.02
CA ARG A 100 -8.64 6.54 -2.77
C ARG A 100 -8.14 5.90 -4.06
N MET A 101 -8.62 4.71 -4.38
CA MET A 101 -8.29 3.99 -5.61
C MET A 101 -9.55 3.74 -6.40
N THR A 102 -9.56 4.17 -7.66
CA THR A 102 -10.66 3.97 -8.59
C THR A 102 -10.13 3.33 -9.86
N GLY A 103 -10.94 2.51 -10.51
CA GLY A 103 -10.57 1.88 -11.77
C GLY A 103 -11.69 0.99 -12.32
N GLY A 104 -11.37 0.25 -13.39
CA GLY A 104 -12.35 -0.55 -14.10
C GLY A 104 -13.36 0.28 -14.89
N VAL A 105 -14.23 -0.40 -15.63
CA VAL A 105 -15.34 0.20 -16.38
C VAL A 105 -16.56 -0.73 -16.32
N GLY A 106 -17.78 -0.17 -16.38
CA GLY A 106 -19.02 -0.96 -16.30
C GLY A 106 -19.10 -1.77 -15.01
N ASP A 107 -19.37 -3.06 -15.12
CA ASP A 107 -19.53 -3.97 -13.96
C ASP A 107 -18.21 -4.23 -13.19
N ASP A 108 -17.06 -3.91 -13.80
CA ASP A 108 -15.73 -4.04 -13.20
C ASP A 108 -15.27 -2.75 -12.49
N TYR A 109 -16.11 -1.70 -12.49
CA TYR A 109 -15.77 -0.43 -11.83
C TYR A 109 -15.67 -0.60 -10.32
N TYR A 110 -14.63 -0.01 -9.74
CA TYR A 110 -14.46 0.07 -8.29
C TYR A 110 -14.07 1.48 -7.85
N ASP A 111 -14.47 1.81 -6.62
CA ASP A 111 -14.13 3.04 -5.92
C ASP A 111 -13.88 2.70 -4.44
N LEU A 112 -12.61 2.66 -4.06
CA LEU A 112 -12.17 2.22 -2.75
C LEU A 112 -11.52 3.39 -1.98
N PRO A 113 -12.26 4.03 -1.07
CA PRO A 113 -11.71 5.10 -0.24
C PRO A 113 -10.76 4.54 0.82
N GLY A 114 -9.71 5.31 1.14
CA GLY A 114 -8.85 5.00 2.29
C GLY A 114 -8.05 3.71 2.18
N VAL A 115 -7.69 3.27 0.97
CA VAL A 115 -6.82 2.10 0.78
C VAL A 115 -5.51 2.30 1.54
N PRO A 116 -5.16 1.41 2.51
CA PRO A 116 -4.06 1.68 3.42
C PRO A 116 -2.69 1.39 2.84
N PHE A 117 -1.76 2.29 3.10
CA PHE A 117 -0.33 2.20 2.89
C PHE A 117 0.13 1.80 1.49
N PRO A 118 -0.41 2.41 0.40
CA PRO A 118 0.07 2.10 -0.94
C PRO A 118 1.53 2.51 -1.13
N THR A 119 2.31 1.54 -1.61
CA THR A 119 3.69 1.66 -2.06
C THR A 119 3.71 1.39 -3.55
N TYR A 120 3.70 2.46 -4.34
CA TYR A 120 3.59 2.41 -5.81
C TYR A 120 4.90 2.01 -6.46
N PHE A 121 4.85 1.12 -7.47
CA PHE A 121 6.04 0.60 -8.16
C PHE A 121 5.95 0.62 -9.68
N THR A 122 4.83 1.03 -10.27
CA THR A 122 4.71 1.25 -11.72
C THR A 122 4.21 2.65 -12.04
N GLN A 123 4.48 3.12 -13.26
CA GLN A 123 3.93 4.39 -13.74
C GLN A 123 2.39 4.33 -13.91
N SER A 124 1.85 3.14 -14.19
CA SER A 124 0.40 2.87 -14.23
C SER A 124 -0.24 2.76 -12.86
N SER A 125 0.48 3.09 -11.78
CA SER A 125 -0.01 3.14 -10.41
C SER A 125 -0.29 1.78 -9.77
N ALA A 126 0.28 0.68 -10.26
CA ALA A 126 0.29 -0.56 -9.47
C ALA A 126 1.07 -0.36 -8.18
N ALA A 127 0.54 -0.89 -7.08
CA ALA A 127 1.10 -0.71 -5.73
C ALA A 127 0.98 -1.98 -4.88
N ILE A 128 1.88 -2.11 -3.90
CA ILE A 128 1.66 -2.98 -2.73
C ILE A 128 0.79 -2.17 -1.78
N HIS A 129 -0.39 -2.69 -1.38
CA HIS A 129 -1.29 -1.98 -0.47
C HIS A 129 -2.15 -2.93 0.36
N GLY A 130 -2.70 -2.44 1.47
CA GLY A 130 -3.65 -3.20 2.27
C GLY A 130 -5.01 -3.31 1.58
N ALA A 131 -5.62 -4.48 1.67
CA ALA A 131 -7.01 -4.69 1.30
C ALA A 131 -7.84 -4.92 2.57
N TYR A 132 -8.87 -4.11 2.77
CA TYR A 132 -9.84 -4.26 3.87
C TYR A 132 -11.16 -4.90 3.41
N TRP A 133 -11.35 -5.04 2.10
CA TRP A 133 -12.59 -5.52 1.47
C TRP A 133 -12.55 -7.02 1.13
N HIS A 134 -11.44 -7.70 1.33
CA HIS A 134 -11.32 -9.15 1.14
C HIS A 134 -10.16 -9.75 1.94
N ASN A 135 -10.18 -11.08 2.08
CA ASN A 135 -9.12 -11.88 2.71
C ASN A 135 -8.57 -12.99 1.78
N ASP A 136 -8.77 -12.88 0.45
CA ASP A 136 -8.39 -13.90 -0.53
C ASP A 136 -6.89 -13.86 -0.89
N PHE A 137 -6.04 -13.62 0.09
CA PHE A 137 -4.59 -13.62 -0.10
C PHE A 137 -4.09 -15.03 -0.44
N GLY A 138 -3.32 -15.13 -1.53
CA GLY A 138 -2.85 -16.38 -2.12
C GLY A 138 -3.57 -16.75 -3.43
N ARG A 139 -4.42 -15.84 -3.95
CA ARG A 139 -5.11 -15.99 -5.25
C ARG A 139 -5.11 -14.66 -6.00
N PRO A 140 -4.95 -14.65 -7.34
CA PRO A 140 -5.10 -13.43 -8.14
C PRO A 140 -6.52 -12.87 -8.00
N ARG A 141 -6.64 -11.54 -7.74
CA ARG A 141 -7.93 -10.87 -7.52
C ARG A 141 -7.95 -9.40 -7.89
N SER A 142 -6.83 -8.74 -8.00
CA SER A 142 -6.73 -7.29 -8.16
C SER A 142 -6.73 -6.86 -9.64
N HIS A 143 -6.76 -5.54 -9.87
CA HIS A 143 -6.56 -4.90 -11.16
C HIS A 143 -5.07 -4.54 -11.42
N GLY A 144 -4.15 -5.40 -11.00
CA GLY A 144 -2.71 -5.22 -11.20
C GLY A 144 -1.92 -4.86 -9.94
N CYS A 145 -2.57 -4.44 -8.87
CA CYS A 145 -1.92 -4.21 -7.59
C CYS A 145 -1.56 -5.52 -6.87
N LEU A 146 -0.71 -5.41 -5.86
CA LEU A 146 -0.34 -6.48 -4.94
C LEU A 146 -1.07 -6.25 -3.61
N ASN A 147 -2.24 -6.90 -3.46
CA ASN A 147 -3.06 -6.78 -2.26
C ASN A 147 -2.50 -7.67 -1.15
N VAL A 148 -2.25 -7.08 0.00
CA VAL A 148 -1.83 -7.77 1.23
C VAL A 148 -2.72 -7.32 2.39
N SER A 149 -2.59 -7.92 3.57
CA SER A 149 -3.29 -7.42 4.75
C SER A 149 -2.80 -6.01 5.14
N ALA A 150 -3.63 -5.20 5.78
CA ALA A 150 -3.26 -3.83 6.16
C ALA A 150 -2.01 -3.75 7.07
N PRO A 151 -1.79 -4.65 8.05
CA PRO A 151 -0.55 -4.70 8.82
C PRO A 151 0.69 -4.99 7.94
N VAL A 152 0.58 -5.89 6.97
CA VAL A 152 1.67 -6.22 6.03
C VAL A 152 1.97 -5.04 5.10
N ALA A 153 0.92 -4.37 4.58
CA ALA A 153 1.12 -3.15 3.77
C ALA A 153 1.83 -2.05 4.56
N ARG A 154 1.42 -1.82 5.83
CA ARG A 154 2.08 -0.87 6.72
C ARG A 154 3.55 -1.24 6.94
N TRP A 155 3.85 -2.52 7.09
CA TRP A 155 5.22 -2.99 7.25
C TRP A 155 6.05 -2.67 5.99
N PHE A 156 5.58 -3.02 4.78
CA PHE A 156 6.27 -2.69 3.52
C PHE A 156 6.44 -1.19 3.33
N TRP A 157 5.42 -0.40 3.65
CA TRP A 157 5.45 1.06 3.54
C TRP A 157 6.56 1.66 4.43
N ARG A 158 6.74 1.13 5.65
CA ARG A 158 7.79 1.56 6.59
C ARG A 158 9.16 1.04 6.21
N TRP A 159 9.24 -0.16 5.64
CA TRP A 159 10.50 -0.85 5.41
C TRP A 159 11.17 -0.46 4.09
N THR A 160 10.41 -0.14 3.05
CA THR A 160 10.96 0.25 1.74
C THR A 160 11.58 1.64 1.77
N GLU A 161 12.59 1.85 0.92
CA GLU A 161 13.17 3.15 0.66
C GLU A 161 12.59 3.80 -0.62
N PRO A 162 12.58 5.14 -0.70
CA PRO A 162 12.88 6.06 0.39
C PRO A 162 11.77 6.10 1.45
N SER A 163 12.11 6.48 2.68
CA SER A 163 11.11 6.73 3.71
C SER A 163 10.22 7.89 3.32
N ALA A 164 8.93 7.80 3.64
CA ALA A 164 7.97 8.87 3.39
C ALA A 164 7.65 9.61 4.71
N PRO A 165 7.51 10.94 4.68
CA PRO A 165 6.97 11.69 5.82
C PRO A 165 5.58 11.19 6.20
N TYR A 166 5.31 11.06 7.49
CA TYR A 166 4.04 10.51 8.00
C TYR A 166 2.81 11.36 7.64
N ASP A 167 3.00 12.64 7.44
CA ASP A 167 1.98 13.63 7.11
C ASP A 167 1.83 13.90 5.61
N ALA A 168 2.68 13.29 4.79
CA ALA A 168 2.58 13.43 3.35
C ALA A 168 1.37 12.67 2.80
N VAL A 169 0.44 13.37 2.16
CA VAL A 169 -0.70 12.75 1.45
C VAL A 169 -0.21 11.80 0.37
N ARG A 170 0.80 12.20 -0.39
CA ARG A 170 1.54 11.38 -1.35
C ARG A 170 2.98 11.86 -1.43
N TYR A 171 3.89 10.96 -1.17
CA TYR A 171 5.32 11.22 -1.27
C TYR A 171 5.88 10.62 -2.57
N LYS A 172 6.52 11.46 -3.38
CA LYS A 172 7.34 11.07 -4.51
C LYS A 172 8.78 11.50 -4.21
N PRO A 173 9.73 10.56 -4.21
CA PRO A 173 11.15 10.93 -4.01
C PRO A 173 11.67 11.82 -5.15
N PRO A 174 12.73 12.59 -4.92
CA PRO A 174 13.51 13.22 -5.97
C PRO A 174 13.99 12.19 -7.00
N ARG A 175 14.27 12.64 -8.24
CA ARG A 175 14.63 11.72 -9.35
C ARG A 175 15.95 10.99 -9.17
N ASP A 176 16.85 11.54 -8.39
CA ASP A 176 18.17 11.00 -8.03
C ASP A 176 18.11 10.03 -6.84
N VAL A 177 16.95 9.87 -6.21
CA VAL A 177 16.76 8.92 -5.10
C VAL A 177 16.13 7.64 -5.62
N GLU A 178 16.89 6.57 -5.61
CA GLU A 178 16.42 5.26 -6.03
C GLU A 178 15.57 4.58 -4.94
N GLY A 179 14.41 4.07 -5.34
CA GLY A 179 13.57 3.28 -4.44
C GLY A 179 13.99 1.82 -4.35
N THR A 180 13.55 1.15 -3.29
CA THR A 180 13.74 -0.30 -3.10
C THR A 180 13.32 -1.08 -4.33
N ILE A 181 14.16 -2.04 -4.75
CA ILE A 181 13.92 -2.91 -5.90
C ILE A 181 12.78 -3.88 -5.60
N ILE A 182 11.91 -4.09 -6.59
CA ILE A 182 10.83 -5.07 -6.56
C ILE A 182 10.94 -5.95 -7.80
N LYS A 183 11.25 -7.23 -7.60
CA LYS A 183 11.32 -8.25 -8.65
C LYS A 183 10.00 -9.00 -8.69
N VAL A 184 9.27 -8.89 -9.78
CA VAL A 184 8.02 -9.61 -10.00
C VAL A 184 8.27 -10.72 -11.01
N SER A 185 8.07 -11.97 -10.61
CA SER A 185 8.25 -13.15 -11.46
C SER A 185 6.98 -13.99 -11.51
N ARG A 186 6.80 -14.68 -12.64
CA ARG A 186 5.94 -15.86 -12.69
C ARG A 186 6.86 -17.05 -12.52
N ALA A 187 6.58 -17.95 -11.58
CA ALA A 187 7.26 -19.24 -11.56
C ALA A 187 7.09 -19.86 -12.95
N GLN A 188 8.19 -20.22 -13.60
CA GLN A 188 8.10 -21.11 -14.74
C GLN A 188 7.51 -22.40 -14.21
N ILE A 189 6.30 -22.77 -14.66
CA ILE A 189 5.82 -24.13 -14.53
C ILE A 189 6.81 -24.93 -15.36
N SER A 190 7.78 -25.58 -14.70
CA SER A 190 8.61 -26.59 -15.34
C SER A 190 7.66 -27.71 -15.77
N ALA A 191 7.51 -27.83 -17.09
CA ALA A 191 6.78 -28.92 -17.73
C ALA A 191 7.41 -30.28 -17.42
#